data_84089d9268250e3ec366525ee1942e1b
#
_entry.id   84089d9268250e3ec366525ee1942e1b
#
_cell.length_a   1.000
_cell.length_b   1.000
_cell.length_c   1.000
_cell.angle_alpha   90.00
_cell.angle_beta   90.00
_cell.angle_gamma   90.00
#
_symmetry.space_group_name_H-M   'P 1'
#
loop_
_entity.id
_entity.type
_entity.pdbx_description
1 polymer ?
#
loop_
_entity_poly.entity_id
_entity_poly.type
_entity_poly.pdbx_seq_one_letter_code
_entity_poly.pdbx_strand_id
1 'polypeptide(L)'
;MPGFTVIQFTQDQMRSLTGVSAETVRHWRKTVPYLATKTGKAARFSFAELLGLAVTHELVNCLGVHIGTVSIGVDALFRLLEDSAAPVLEGGIAIITPTAASVRDSGSWSIEPSASPTLAIPLNPLISRLQQHVLPVAPSPSQASLPFPPEAVRSKA
;
A
#
# COMPACT_ATOMS: atom_id res chain seq x y z
N MET A 1 4.29 -0.74 22.16
CA MET A 1 3.72 -2.06 22.23
C MET A 1 4.81 -3.10 22.33
N PRO A 2 4.91 -3.68 23.45
CA PRO A 2 6.00 -4.59 23.67
C PRO A 2 5.82 -5.84 22.82
N GLY A 3 6.92 -6.38 22.41
CA GLY A 3 6.91 -7.65 21.72
C GLY A 3 6.67 -7.61 20.23
N PHE A 4 6.39 -6.45 19.66
CA PHE A 4 6.21 -6.39 18.23
C PHE A 4 7.42 -5.77 17.59
N THR A 5 8.00 -6.51 16.68
CA THR A 5 9.05 -5.97 15.83
C THR A 5 8.36 -5.26 14.69
N VAL A 6 8.53 -3.96 14.62
CA VAL A 6 7.96 -3.20 13.51
C VAL A 6 8.87 -3.43 12.31
N ILE A 7 8.31 -4.06 11.28
CA ILE A 7 9.05 -4.27 10.05
C ILE A 7 9.15 -2.95 9.33
N GLN A 8 10.37 -2.57 8.97
CA GLN A 8 10.60 -1.35 8.23
C GLN A 8 11.29 -1.65 6.92
N PHE A 9 11.02 -0.83 5.93
CA PHE A 9 11.51 -1.02 4.58
C PHE A 9 12.41 0.12 4.18
N THR A 10 13.46 -0.21 3.44
CA THR A 10 14.35 0.81 2.90
C THR A 10 13.70 1.53 1.72
N GLN A 11 14.31 2.61 1.30
CA GLN A 11 13.82 3.35 0.15
C GLN A 11 13.82 2.50 -1.12
N ASP A 12 14.84 1.67 -1.30
CA ASP A 12 14.88 0.77 -2.47
C ASP A 12 13.78 -0.27 -2.42
N GLN A 13 13.54 -0.84 -1.24
CA GLN A 13 12.46 -1.80 -1.05
C GLN A 13 11.10 -1.13 -1.30
N MET A 14 10.93 0.07 -0.79
CA MET A 14 9.69 0.82 -1.00
C MET A 14 9.42 1.02 -2.49
N ARG A 15 10.43 1.40 -3.24
CA ARG A 15 10.26 1.59 -4.69
C ARG A 15 9.90 0.29 -5.38
N SER A 16 10.56 -0.77 -5.01
CA SER A 16 10.30 -2.08 -5.60
C SER A 16 8.89 -2.59 -5.28
N LEU A 17 8.45 -2.39 -4.04
CA LEU A 17 7.17 -2.92 -3.59
C LEU A 17 5.99 -2.10 -4.09
N THR A 18 6.12 -0.79 -4.15
CA THR A 18 5.01 0.08 -4.52
C THR A 18 5.01 0.48 -5.99
N GLY A 19 6.14 0.34 -6.67
CA GLY A 19 6.27 0.82 -8.04
C GLY A 19 6.46 2.31 -8.15
N VAL A 20 6.58 3.02 -7.04
CA VAL A 20 6.74 4.47 -7.04
C VAL A 20 8.21 4.81 -7.19
N SER A 21 8.55 5.64 -8.17
CA SER A 21 9.93 6.01 -8.43
C SER A 21 10.46 6.99 -7.37
N ALA A 22 11.78 7.06 -7.25
CA ALA A 22 12.42 7.99 -6.32
C ALA A 22 12.05 9.44 -6.65
N GLU A 23 11.95 9.76 -7.92
CA GLU A 23 11.56 11.10 -8.34
C GLU A 23 10.15 11.43 -7.93
N THR A 24 9.24 10.48 -8.09
CA THR A 24 7.85 10.66 -7.70
C THR A 24 7.74 10.91 -6.20
N VAL A 25 8.44 10.11 -5.40
CA VAL A 25 8.43 10.31 -3.95
C VAL A 25 9.01 11.68 -3.60
N ARG A 26 10.08 12.08 -4.28
CA ARG A 26 10.67 13.41 -4.05
C ARG A 26 9.67 14.51 -4.34
N HIS A 27 8.93 14.36 -5.42
CA HIS A 27 7.88 15.32 -5.78
C HIS A 27 6.78 15.35 -4.73
N TRP A 28 6.31 14.17 -4.30
CA TRP A 28 5.26 14.09 -3.30
C TRP A 28 5.69 14.63 -1.94
N ARG A 29 6.96 14.51 -1.59
CA ARG A 29 7.46 15.10 -0.35
C ARG A 29 7.27 16.60 -0.28
N LYS A 30 7.32 17.26 -1.41
CA LYS A 30 7.12 18.72 -1.47
C LYS A 30 5.65 19.10 -1.27
N THR A 31 4.75 18.19 -1.53
CA THR A 31 3.32 18.48 -1.56
C THR A 31 2.58 17.89 -0.36
N VAL A 32 2.99 16.71 0.10
CA VAL A 32 2.34 16.01 1.21
C VAL A 32 3.21 16.16 2.46
N PRO A 33 2.74 16.91 3.47
CA PRO A 33 3.57 17.18 4.66
C PRO A 33 4.07 15.92 5.38
N TYR A 34 3.23 14.89 5.46
CA TYR A 34 3.64 13.65 6.09
C TYR A 34 4.90 13.08 5.47
N LEU A 35 4.97 13.09 4.14
CA LEU A 35 6.13 12.54 3.43
C LEU A 35 7.36 13.43 3.54
N ALA A 36 7.19 14.70 3.87
CA ALA A 36 8.32 15.58 4.04
C ALA A 36 9.25 15.14 5.18
N THR A 37 8.74 14.35 6.11
CA THR A 37 9.55 13.80 7.19
C THR A 37 10.40 12.61 6.76
N LYS A 38 10.13 12.04 5.59
CA LYS A 38 10.82 10.84 5.08
C LYS A 38 11.87 11.24 4.06
N THR A 39 12.98 11.78 4.53
CA THR A 39 14.02 12.25 3.64
C THR A 39 15.33 11.48 3.86
N GLY A 40 16.14 11.47 2.83
CA GLY A 40 17.48 10.87 2.89
C GLY A 40 17.49 9.38 2.64
N LYS A 41 18.69 8.85 2.46
CA LYS A 41 18.88 7.42 2.18
C LYS A 41 18.55 6.57 3.39
N ALA A 42 18.61 7.13 4.58
CA ALA A 42 18.31 6.39 5.81
C ALA A 42 16.83 6.33 6.10
N ALA A 43 15.98 6.94 5.28
CA ALA A 43 14.55 6.89 5.51
C ALA A 43 14.05 5.45 5.52
N ARG A 44 13.14 5.18 6.44
CA ARG A 44 12.52 3.88 6.56
C ARG A 44 11.01 4.03 6.48
N PHE A 45 10.37 3.01 5.95
CA PHE A 45 8.93 3.04 5.71
C PHE A 45 8.29 1.85 6.41
N SER A 46 7.18 2.09 7.09
CA SER A 46 6.37 1.03 7.68
C SER A 46 5.46 0.43 6.61
N PHE A 47 4.81 -0.68 6.93
CA PHE A 47 3.83 -1.26 6.01
C PHE A 47 2.68 -0.29 5.75
N ALA A 48 2.22 0.41 6.78
CA ALA A 48 1.17 1.42 6.62
C ALA A 48 1.60 2.51 5.65
N GLU A 49 2.86 2.92 5.72
CA GLU A 49 3.39 3.92 4.81
C GLU A 49 3.49 3.40 3.39
N LEU A 50 3.86 2.12 3.22
CA LEU A 50 3.85 1.50 1.90
C LEU A 50 2.44 1.48 1.33
N LEU A 51 1.47 1.15 2.15
CA LEU A 51 0.07 1.13 1.71
C LEU A 51 -0.39 2.52 1.31
N GLY A 52 -0.05 3.54 2.10
CA GLY A 52 -0.36 4.92 1.74
C GLY A 52 0.25 5.34 0.42
N LEU A 53 1.50 4.93 0.17
CA LEU A 53 2.15 5.22 -1.09
C LEU A 53 1.47 4.49 -2.25
N ALA A 54 1.06 3.24 -2.02
CA ALA A 54 0.36 2.46 -3.04
C ALA A 54 -0.99 3.09 -3.39
N VAL A 55 -1.74 3.55 -2.39
CA VAL A 55 -3.01 4.24 -2.62
C VAL A 55 -2.78 5.53 -3.41
N THR A 56 -1.77 6.30 -3.02
CA THR A 56 -1.44 7.55 -3.70
C THR A 56 -1.04 7.27 -5.16
N HIS A 57 -0.30 6.20 -5.38
CA HIS A 57 0.08 5.79 -6.72
C HIS A 57 -1.17 5.47 -7.57
N GLU A 58 -2.15 4.78 -7.00
CA GLU A 58 -3.39 4.51 -7.71
C GLU A 58 -4.14 5.79 -8.06
N LEU A 59 -4.19 6.73 -7.13
CA LEU A 59 -4.86 8.00 -7.38
C LEU A 59 -4.20 8.77 -8.52
N VAL A 60 -2.89 8.87 -8.48
CA VAL A 60 -2.15 9.69 -9.43
C VAL A 60 -2.01 9.02 -10.78
N ASN A 61 -1.60 7.75 -10.79
CA ASN A 61 -1.28 7.07 -12.04
C ASN A 61 -2.46 6.36 -12.68
N CYS A 62 -3.35 5.78 -11.90
CA CYS A 62 -4.48 5.06 -12.47
C CYS A 62 -5.68 5.96 -12.68
N LEU A 63 -5.94 6.86 -11.75
CA LEU A 63 -7.08 7.75 -11.86
C LEU A 63 -6.73 9.13 -12.41
N GLY A 64 -5.45 9.41 -12.58
CA GLY A 64 -5.01 10.70 -13.13
C GLY A 64 -5.24 11.89 -12.21
N VAL A 65 -5.34 11.67 -10.92
CA VAL A 65 -5.58 12.75 -9.97
C VAL A 65 -4.28 13.51 -9.73
N HIS A 66 -4.35 14.82 -9.74
CA HIS A 66 -3.19 15.64 -9.47
C HIS A 66 -2.91 15.65 -7.98
N ILE A 67 -1.67 15.33 -7.59
CA ILE A 67 -1.33 15.20 -6.17
C ILE A 67 -1.62 16.47 -5.37
N GLY A 68 -1.41 17.63 -5.98
CA GLY A 68 -1.68 18.90 -5.30
C GLY A 68 -3.14 19.09 -4.92
N THR A 69 -4.04 18.50 -5.69
CA THR A 69 -5.47 18.61 -5.42
C THR A 69 -5.88 17.84 -4.19
N VAL A 70 -5.21 16.71 -3.94
CA VAL A 70 -5.59 15.80 -2.84
C VAL A 70 -4.52 15.74 -1.75
N SER A 71 -3.58 16.67 -1.73
CA SER A 71 -2.44 16.59 -0.82
C SER A 71 -2.85 16.53 0.64
N ILE A 72 -3.84 17.31 1.06
CA ILE A 72 -4.30 17.29 2.45
C ILE A 72 -5.01 15.98 2.76
N GLY A 73 -5.82 15.49 1.83
CA GLY A 73 -6.48 14.21 1.98
C GLY A 73 -5.49 13.06 2.06
N VAL A 74 -4.46 13.09 1.23
CA VAL A 74 -3.42 12.06 1.24
C VAL A 74 -2.61 12.13 2.54
N ASP A 75 -2.29 13.33 3.01
CA ASP A 75 -1.61 13.50 4.29
C ASP A 75 -2.45 12.87 5.41
N ALA A 76 -3.74 13.16 5.42
CA ALA A 76 -4.66 12.58 6.39
C ALA A 76 -4.71 11.07 6.27
N LEU A 77 -4.66 10.54 5.06
CA LEU A 77 -4.64 9.10 4.83
C LEU A 77 -3.43 8.43 5.46
N PHE A 78 -2.23 8.98 5.27
CA PHE A 78 -1.04 8.41 5.87
C PHE A 78 -1.15 8.33 7.39
N ARG A 79 -1.65 9.40 8.01
CA ARG A 79 -1.80 9.43 9.47
C ARG A 79 -2.85 8.43 9.93
N LEU A 80 -3.93 8.31 9.18
CA LEU A 80 -4.99 7.37 9.50
C LEU A 80 -4.51 5.92 9.39
N LEU A 81 -3.78 5.59 8.33
CA LEU A 81 -3.29 4.23 8.14
C LEU A 81 -2.28 3.85 9.22
N GLU A 82 -1.46 4.80 9.63
CA GLU A 82 -0.48 4.56 10.69
C GLU A 82 -1.16 4.19 12.00
N ASP A 83 -2.30 4.79 12.29
CA ASP A 83 -3.03 4.56 13.53
C ASP A 83 -4.00 3.37 13.45
N SER A 84 -4.21 2.80 12.28
CA SER A 84 -5.20 1.75 12.08
C SER A 84 -4.60 0.36 12.28
N ALA A 85 -5.38 -0.53 12.88
CA ALA A 85 -4.98 -1.92 13.02
C ALA A 85 -5.16 -2.65 11.70
N ALA A 86 -4.31 -3.66 11.45
CA ALA A 86 -4.37 -4.43 10.22
C ALA A 86 -5.76 -5.00 9.90
N PRO A 87 -6.50 -5.57 10.86
CA PRO A 87 -7.83 -6.08 10.53
C PRO A 87 -8.81 -5.02 10.04
N VAL A 88 -8.64 -3.78 10.47
CA VAL A 88 -9.49 -2.69 9.99
C VAL A 88 -9.18 -2.36 8.55
N LEU A 89 -7.93 -2.49 8.16
CA LEU A 89 -7.50 -2.18 6.80
C LEU A 89 -7.89 -3.28 5.83
N GLU A 90 -7.85 -4.52 6.28
CA GLU A 90 -8.27 -5.64 5.45
C GLU A 90 -9.77 -5.55 5.22
N GLY A 91 -10.18 -5.61 3.99
CA GLY A 91 -11.58 -5.44 3.64
C GLY A 91 -12.05 -4.00 3.62
N GLY A 92 -11.14 -3.04 3.87
CA GLY A 92 -11.51 -1.64 3.91
C GLY A 92 -11.45 -0.96 2.56
N ILE A 93 -12.11 0.17 2.50
CA ILE A 93 -12.05 1.06 1.34
C ILE A 93 -11.54 2.40 1.86
N ALA A 94 -10.46 2.87 1.26
CA ALA A 94 -9.95 4.22 1.58
C ALA A 94 -10.79 5.24 0.84
N ILE A 95 -11.36 6.15 1.59
CA ILE A 95 -12.19 7.23 1.06
C ILE A 95 -11.38 8.51 1.19
N ILE A 96 -11.09 9.14 0.06
CA ILE A 96 -10.21 10.29 0.02
C ILE A 96 -10.95 11.46 -0.61
N THR A 97 -10.94 12.58 0.09
CA THR A 97 -11.40 13.86 -0.45
C THR A 97 -10.21 14.80 -0.54
N PRO A 98 -10.35 15.96 -1.13
CA PRO A 98 -9.24 16.92 -1.17
C PRO A 98 -8.70 17.30 0.21
N THR A 99 -9.51 17.21 1.26
CA THR A 99 -9.13 17.70 2.58
C THR A 99 -9.18 16.65 3.68
N ALA A 100 -9.64 15.44 3.40
CA ALA A 100 -9.84 14.43 4.44
C ALA A 100 -9.67 13.02 3.90
N ALA A 101 -9.54 12.07 4.80
CA ALA A 101 -9.51 10.66 4.45
C ALA A 101 -10.18 9.84 5.55
N SER A 102 -10.77 8.72 5.15
CA SER A 102 -11.32 7.76 6.09
C SER A 102 -11.19 6.37 5.50
N VAL A 103 -11.33 5.36 6.34
CA VAL A 103 -11.40 3.97 5.89
C VAL A 103 -12.74 3.43 6.32
N ARG A 104 -13.48 2.86 5.38
CA ARG A 104 -14.79 2.29 5.63
C ARG A 104 -14.75 0.81 5.33
N ASP A 105 -15.56 0.08 6.06
CA ASP A 105 -15.73 -1.34 5.77
C ASP A 105 -16.46 -1.50 4.44
N SER A 106 -15.96 -2.35 3.57
CA SER A 106 -16.56 -2.54 2.25
C SER A 106 -17.99 -3.08 2.33
N GLY A 107 -18.31 -3.81 3.39
CA GLY A 107 -19.67 -4.34 3.56
C GLY A 107 -20.67 -3.28 3.97
N SER A 108 -20.23 -2.20 4.56
CA SER A 108 -21.12 -1.14 5.04
C SER A 108 -20.98 0.16 4.26
N TRP A 109 -20.12 0.18 3.25
CA TRP A 109 -19.88 1.42 2.51
C TRP A 109 -21.05 1.75 1.62
N SER A 110 -21.45 2.99 1.66
CA SER A 110 -22.45 3.52 0.74
C SER A 110 -22.03 4.92 0.32
N ILE A 111 -22.46 5.30 -0.86
CA ILE A 111 -22.20 6.64 -1.34
C ILE A 111 -23.19 7.59 -0.67
N GLU A 112 -22.65 8.48 0.12
CA GLU A 112 -23.49 9.52 0.73
C GLU A 112 -23.31 10.81 -0.04
N PRO A 113 -24.36 11.61 -0.17
CA PRO A 113 -24.20 12.91 -0.77
C PRO A 113 -23.19 13.72 0.04
N SER A 114 -22.18 14.19 -0.63
CA SER A 114 -21.12 14.96 -0.01
C SER A 114 -20.91 16.23 -0.80
N ALA A 115 -20.53 17.28 -0.12
CA ALA A 115 -20.23 18.54 -0.78
C ALA A 115 -18.90 18.47 -1.54
N SER A 116 -18.07 17.48 -1.24
CA SER A 116 -16.75 17.37 -1.84
C SER A 116 -16.66 16.16 -2.75
N PRO A 117 -15.90 16.26 -3.82
CA PRO A 117 -15.58 15.08 -4.62
C PRO A 117 -14.90 14.04 -3.76
N THR A 118 -15.23 12.78 -3.98
CA THR A 118 -14.77 11.69 -3.16
C THR A 118 -14.20 10.56 -4.04
N LEU A 119 -13.06 10.05 -3.66
CA LEU A 119 -12.42 8.93 -4.34
C LEU A 119 -12.40 7.73 -3.40
N ALA A 120 -12.70 6.57 -3.94
CA ALA A 120 -12.74 5.34 -3.16
C ALA A 120 -11.74 4.34 -3.74
N ILE A 121 -10.83 3.86 -2.91
CA ILE A 121 -9.81 2.90 -3.32
C ILE A 121 -9.93 1.66 -2.44
N PRO A 122 -10.25 0.49 -3.02
CA PRO A 122 -10.26 -0.74 -2.23
C PRO A 122 -8.85 -1.07 -1.76
N LEU A 123 -8.70 -1.38 -0.48
CA LEU A 123 -7.38 -1.64 0.08
C LEU A 123 -6.91 -3.08 -0.11
N ASN A 124 -7.83 -4.05 -0.12
CA ASN A 124 -7.44 -5.45 -0.22
C ASN A 124 -6.53 -5.79 -1.40
N PRO A 125 -6.82 -5.34 -2.61
CA PRO A 125 -5.91 -5.64 -3.72
C PRO A 125 -4.52 -5.09 -3.50
N LEU A 126 -4.41 -3.92 -2.89
CA LEU A 126 -3.12 -3.30 -2.62
C LEU A 126 -2.38 -4.03 -1.51
N ILE A 127 -3.10 -4.39 -0.44
CA ILE A 127 -2.53 -5.14 0.67
C ILE A 127 -2.02 -6.49 0.18
N SER A 128 -2.82 -7.19 -0.60
CA SER A 128 -2.43 -8.51 -1.13
C SER A 128 -1.18 -8.40 -2.00
N ARG A 129 -1.14 -7.40 -2.85
CA ARG A 129 0.00 -7.20 -3.73
C ARG A 129 1.27 -6.91 -2.94
N LEU A 130 1.17 -6.07 -1.92
CA LEU A 130 2.32 -5.75 -1.08
C LEU A 130 2.76 -6.98 -0.28
N GLN A 131 1.83 -7.73 0.25
CA GLN A 131 2.16 -8.92 1.04
C GLN A 131 2.84 -10.00 0.22
N GLN A 132 2.43 -10.17 -1.02
CA GLN A 132 3.05 -11.13 -1.91
C GLN A 132 4.53 -10.86 -2.13
N HIS A 133 4.92 -9.61 -2.07
CA HIS A 133 6.30 -9.23 -2.28
C HIS A 133 7.09 -9.08 -0.98
N VAL A 134 6.39 -8.78 0.11
CA VAL A 134 7.04 -8.55 1.39
C VAL A 134 7.36 -9.85 2.10
N LEU A 135 6.44 -10.81 2.05
CA LEU A 135 6.63 -12.08 2.71
C LEU A 135 7.06 -13.09 1.66
N PRO A 136 8.33 -13.52 1.71
CA PRO A 136 8.72 -14.58 0.82
C PRO A 136 7.82 -15.75 1.14
N VAL A 137 7.07 -16.16 0.17
CA VAL A 137 6.20 -17.28 0.34
C VAL A 137 7.08 -18.49 0.48
N ALA A 138 7.13 -19.04 1.67
CA ALA A 138 7.75 -20.34 1.85
C ALA A 138 7.00 -21.26 0.91
N PRO A 139 7.70 -22.03 0.08
CA PRO A 139 7.01 -22.92 -0.81
C PRO A 139 6.11 -23.81 0.03
N SER A 140 4.86 -23.88 -0.35
CA SER A 140 3.95 -24.75 0.36
C SER A 140 4.45 -26.18 0.21
N PRO A 141 4.11 -27.01 1.16
CA PRO A 141 4.50 -28.41 1.02
C PRO A 141 4.05 -29.03 -0.29
N SER A 142 2.92 -28.64 -0.78
CA SER A 142 2.48 -29.19 -2.05
C SER A 142 3.35 -28.70 -3.20
N GLN A 143 3.83 -27.49 -3.13
CA GLN A 143 4.74 -27.04 -4.14
C GLN A 143 6.07 -27.70 -4.03
N ALA A 144 6.53 -27.86 -2.84
CA ALA A 144 7.81 -28.48 -2.63
C ALA A 144 7.79 -29.94 -3.07
N SER A 145 6.64 -30.54 -2.99
CA SER A 145 6.55 -31.93 -3.37
C SER A 145 6.26 -32.18 -4.83
N LEU A 146 6.06 -31.13 -5.58
CA LEU A 146 5.86 -31.31 -6.98
C LEU A 146 7.12 -31.86 -7.54
N PRO A 147 7.05 -33.06 -7.90
CA PRO A 147 8.26 -33.63 -8.26
C PRO A 147 8.59 -33.22 -9.57
N PHE A 148 7.79 -32.68 -10.18
CA PHE A 148 8.08 -32.33 -11.17
C PHE A 148 8.58 -33.07 -11.93
N PRO A 149 8.35 -32.98 -12.57
CA PRO A 149 8.72 -33.26 -13.70
C PRO A 149 9.82 -34.08 -13.98
N PRO A 150 10.82 -33.89 -13.40
CA PRO A 150 11.97 -34.64 -13.72
C PRO A 150 11.69 -36.11 -13.75
N GLU A 151 10.95 -36.58 -12.81
CA GLU A 151 10.69 -37.99 -12.83
C GLU A 151 9.78 -38.35 -13.95
N ALA A 152 8.77 -37.56 -14.13
CA ALA A 152 7.84 -37.87 -15.18
C ALA A 152 8.50 -37.91 -16.54
N VAL A 153 9.39 -37.01 -16.76
CA VAL A 153 10.03 -36.96 -18.03
C VAL A 153 10.93 -38.14 -18.23
N ARG A 154 11.58 -38.56 -17.21
CA ARG A 154 12.49 -39.64 -17.38
C ARG A 154 11.79 -40.92 -17.55
N SER A 155 10.67 -41.03 -16.97
CA SER A 155 10.02 -42.29 -17.01
C SER A 155 9.76 -42.78 -18.39
N LYS A 156 9.93 -42.06 -19.33
CA LYS A 156 9.72 -42.38 -20.49
C LYS A 156 10.69 -43.01 -21.08
N ALA A 157 11.52 -42.80 -20.83
CA ALA A 157 12.56 -43.46 -21.55
C ALA A 157 12.20 -44.83 -22.05
#